data_f4842d6dd3d5ac5c417abaa5c0084500
#
_entry.id   f4842d6dd3d5ac5c417abaa5c0084500
#
_cell.length_a   1.000
_cell.length_b   1.000
_cell.length_c   1.000
_cell.angle_alpha   90.00
_cell.angle_beta   90.00
_cell.angle_gamma   90.00
#
_symmetry.space_group_name_H-M   'P 1'
#
loop_
_entity.id
_entity.type
_entity.pdbx_description
1 polymer ?
#
loop_
_entity_poly.entity_id
_entity_poly.type
_entity_poly.pdbx_seq_one_letter_code
_entity_poly.pdbx_strand_id
1 'polypeptide(L)'
;GLLNNIDGNFNNVGGILNKVNGDFNGAFGNLNEIKGSHNFVNGNLNNVLGNLNGIIGDQNALKGNLNFVMGNNNQATGDGNKIVGISNGALGDLNKLFGIGNLAIGNNNEARGIGNNLVGEFNAATGNGNNLFGIRNAAAGSFNQIQGGYNAVSGDNNNVQGLLNALTGNSNIVQGVSNQLIGNGNGVIGNSNIVEKDF
;
A
#
# COMPACT_ATOMS: atom_id res chain seq x y z
N GLY A 1 -8.02 33.38 -5.58
CA GLY A 1 -9.13 32.54 -5.12
C GLY A 1 -9.95 33.26 -4.04
N LEU A 2 -11.12 32.74 -3.76
CA LEU A 2 -12.04 33.32 -2.78
C LEU A 2 -11.87 32.61 -1.42
N LEU A 3 -11.79 33.39 -0.33
CA LEU A 3 -11.82 32.89 1.05
C LEU A 3 -10.68 31.91 1.41
N ASN A 4 -9.55 31.99 0.74
CA ASN A 4 -8.38 31.20 1.12
C ASN A 4 -7.73 31.84 2.36
N ASN A 5 -7.33 30.99 3.31
CA ASN A 5 -6.57 31.39 4.51
C ASN A 5 -5.14 30.91 4.34
N ILE A 6 -4.21 31.85 4.19
CA ILE A 6 -2.80 31.55 3.88
C ILE A 6 -1.92 32.21 4.95
N ASP A 7 -1.12 31.38 5.64
CA ASP A 7 -0.14 31.81 6.63
C ASP A 7 1.23 31.23 6.23
N GLY A 8 2.21 32.11 6.02
CA GLY A 8 3.55 31.75 5.54
C GLY A 8 3.91 32.41 4.21
N ASN A 9 5.08 32.04 3.68
CA ASN A 9 5.69 32.73 2.56
C ASN A 9 5.70 31.88 1.28
N PHE A 10 5.70 32.53 0.13
CA PHE A 10 5.85 31.89 -1.18
C PHE A 10 4.80 30.80 -1.50
N ASN A 11 3.62 30.88 -0.93
CA ASN A 11 2.54 29.96 -1.23
C ASN A 11 1.80 30.38 -2.50
N ASN A 12 1.53 29.43 -3.41
CA ASN A 12 0.72 29.62 -4.61
C ASN A 12 -0.63 28.92 -4.44
N VAL A 13 -1.69 29.68 -4.21
CA VAL A 13 -3.01 29.12 -3.85
C VAL A 13 -4.08 29.58 -4.82
N GLY A 14 -4.68 28.63 -5.53
CA GLY A 14 -5.81 28.83 -6.42
C GLY A 14 -7.06 28.07 -5.94
N GLY A 15 -8.24 28.66 -6.17
CA GLY A 15 -9.51 28.02 -5.78
C GLY A 15 -10.17 28.67 -4.57
N ILE A 16 -10.98 27.92 -3.84
CA ILE A 16 -11.89 28.46 -2.82
C ILE A 16 -11.69 27.71 -1.48
N LEU A 17 -11.66 28.46 -0.38
CA LEU A 17 -11.64 27.93 0.99
C LEU A 17 -10.44 27.02 1.31
N ASN A 18 -9.32 27.21 0.64
CA ASN A 18 -8.10 26.49 1.00
C ASN A 18 -7.46 27.11 2.24
N LYS A 19 -6.94 26.26 3.12
CA LYS A 19 -6.19 26.67 4.31
C LYS A 19 -4.75 26.17 4.19
N VAL A 20 -3.79 27.08 4.12
CA VAL A 20 -2.37 26.77 3.93
C VAL A 20 -1.58 27.44 5.03
N ASN A 21 -0.80 26.65 5.77
CA ASN A 21 0.09 27.10 6.82
C ASN A 21 1.50 26.51 6.58
N GLY A 22 2.47 27.37 6.33
CA GLY A 22 3.84 27.04 6.00
C GLY A 22 4.30 27.69 4.72
N ASP A 23 5.47 27.31 4.24
CA ASP A 23 6.14 28.02 3.16
C ASP A 23 6.23 27.16 1.88
N PHE A 24 6.27 27.83 0.74
CA PHE A 24 6.49 27.21 -0.56
C PHE A 24 5.47 26.12 -0.94
N ASN A 25 4.21 26.26 -0.52
CA ASN A 25 3.17 25.30 -0.89
C ASN A 25 2.44 25.72 -2.17
N GLY A 26 2.09 24.74 -3.01
CA GLY A 26 1.15 24.88 -4.12
C GLY A 26 -0.17 24.20 -3.79
N ALA A 27 -1.27 24.95 -3.76
CA ALA A 27 -2.60 24.40 -3.49
C ALA A 27 -3.59 24.86 -4.57
N PHE A 28 -4.10 23.93 -5.34
CA PHE A 28 -5.07 24.19 -6.42
C PHE A 28 -6.31 23.33 -6.24
N GLY A 29 -7.48 23.99 -6.23
CA GLY A 29 -8.76 23.36 -5.97
C GLY A 29 -9.46 23.97 -4.75
N ASN A 30 -10.32 23.21 -4.10
CA ASN A 30 -11.17 23.76 -3.05
C ASN A 30 -11.05 22.96 -1.75
N LEU A 31 -11.18 23.67 -0.63
CA LEU A 31 -11.27 23.04 0.69
C LEU A 31 -10.04 22.17 1.04
N ASN A 32 -8.87 22.47 0.51
CA ASN A 32 -7.65 21.78 0.91
C ASN A 32 -7.09 22.39 2.20
N GLU A 33 -6.63 21.54 3.13
CA GLU A 33 -5.91 21.96 4.33
C GLU A 33 -4.46 21.45 4.26
N ILE A 34 -3.50 22.36 4.28
CA ILE A 34 -2.07 22.05 4.19
C ILE A 34 -1.36 22.68 5.38
N LYS A 35 -0.62 21.86 6.13
CA LYS A 35 0.28 22.28 7.21
C LYS A 35 1.66 21.70 6.97
N GLY A 36 2.62 22.56 6.69
CA GLY A 36 4.00 22.21 6.36
C GLY A 36 4.50 22.94 5.15
N SER A 37 5.63 22.53 4.62
CA SER A 37 6.30 23.28 3.56
C SER A 37 6.61 22.41 2.34
N HIS A 38 6.68 23.05 1.18
CA HIS A 38 7.00 22.41 -0.09
C HIS A 38 6.01 21.33 -0.50
N ASN A 39 4.75 21.46 -0.11
CA ASN A 39 3.71 20.52 -0.55
C ASN A 39 3.06 21.00 -1.85
N PHE A 40 2.69 20.05 -2.72
CA PHE A 40 1.91 20.30 -3.92
C PHE A 40 0.59 19.53 -3.85
N VAL A 41 -0.52 20.25 -3.90
CA VAL A 41 -1.87 19.69 -3.84
C VAL A 41 -2.71 20.21 -5.00
N ASN A 42 -3.20 19.30 -5.81
CA ASN A 42 -4.11 19.60 -6.91
C ASN A 42 -5.36 18.71 -6.80
N GLY A 43 -6.48 19.31 -6.41
CA GLY A 43 -7.73 18.62 -6.14
C GLY A 43 -8.52 19.26 -5.02
N ASN A 44 -9.49 18.55 -4.48
CA ASN A 44 -10.42 19.09 -3.49
C ASN A 44 -10.43 18.27 -2.21
N LEU A 45 -10.69 18.90 -1.08
CA LEU A 45 -10.87 18.22 0.21
C LEU A 45 -9.66 17.39 0.65
N ASN A 46 -8.46 17.76 0.24
CA ASN A 46 -7.25 17.06 0.68
C ASN A 46 -6.73 17.64 1.99
N ASN A 47 -6.20 16.77 2.86
CA ASN A 47 -5.59 17.14 4.13
C ASN A 47 -4.13 16.68 4.15
N VAL A 48 -3.20 17.62 4.33
CA VAL A 48 -1.76 17.36 4.32
C VAL A 48 -1.11 17.90 5.59
N LEU A 49 -0.42 17.04 6.30
CA LEU A 49 0.40 17.40 7.45
C LEU A 49 1.82 16.86 7.25
N GLY A 50 2.76 17.73 6.97
CA GLY A 50 4.16 17.38 6.71
C GLY A 50 4.73 18.13 5.53
N ASN A 51 5.86 17.68 5.03
CA ASN A 51 6.62 18.43 4.04
C ASN A 51 6.88 17.59 2.78
N LEU A 52 7.07 18.28 1.65
CA LEU A 52 7.46 17.65 0.40
C LEU A 52 6.46 16.59 -0.09
N ASN A 53 5.19 16.72 0.25
CA ASN A 53 4.15 15.81 -0.21
C ASN A 53 3.54 16.28 -1.54
N GLY A 54 3.20 15.31 -2.41
CA GLY A 54 2.50 15.56 -3.67
C GLY A 54 1.16 14.86 -3.72
N ILE A 55 0.08 15.60 -4.00
CA ILE A 55 -1.27 15.06 -4.18
C ILE A 55 -1.86 15.51 -5.51
N ILE A 56 -2.43 14.56 -6.23
CA ILE A 56 -3.30 14.82 -7.37
C ILE A 56 -4.57 13.99 -7.19
N GLY A 57 -5.71 14.66 -6.96
CA GLY A 57 -7.00 14.02 -6.71
C GLY A 57 -7.72 14.56 -5.49
N ASP A 58 -8.78 13.90 -5.10
CA ASP A 58 -9.71 14.42 -4.11
C ASP A 58 -9.77 13.57 -2.85
N GLN A 59 -10.07 14.19 -1.71
CA GLN A 59 -10.34 13.51 -0.44
C GLN A 59 -9.17 12.64 0.08
N ASN A 60 -7.94 13.02 -0.22
CA ASN A 60 -6.77 12.30 0.27
C ASN A 60 -6.28 12.89 1.61
N ALA A 61 -5.76 12.05 2.50
CA ALA A 61 -5.21 12.44 3.79
C ALA A 61 -3.77 11.93 3.95
N LEU A 62 -2.82 12.86 4.14
CA LEU A 62 -1.41 12.55 4.27
C LEU A 62 -0.85 13.11 5.58
N LYS A 63 -0.10 12.27 6.29
CA LYS A 63 0.64 12.65 7.48
C LYS A 63 2.07 12.09 7.38
N GLY A 64 3.06 12.96 7.28
CA GLY A 64 4.46 12.61 7.08
C GLY A 64 5.08 13.36 5.91
N ASN A 65 6.20 12.92 5.44
CA ASN A 65 6.99 13.64 4.44
C ASN A 65 7.22 12.80 3.19
N LEU A 66 7.46 13.47 2.07
CA LEU A 66 7.84 12.81 0.83
C LEU A 66 6.80 11.80 0.30
N ASN A 67 5.54 11.92 0.70
CA ASN A 67 4.49 11.04 0.20
C ASN A 67 3.98 11.53 -1.16
N PHE A 68 3.69 10.60 -2.06
CA PHE A 68 3.07 10.87 -3.35
C PHE A 68 1.77 10.11 -3.50
N VAL A 69 0.68 10.82 -3.70
CA VAL A 69 -0.65 10.23 -3.83
C VAL A 69 -1.34 10.73 -5.10
N MET A 70 -1.79 9.82 -5.94
CA MET A 70 -2.60 10.11 -7.12
C MET A 70 -3.89 9.29 -7.08
N GLY A 71 -5.03 9.97 -7.08
CA GLY A 71 -6.35 9.34 -6.99
C GLY A 71 -7.18 9.87 -5.84
N ASN A 72 -8.18 9.12 -5.43
CA ASN A 72 -9.18 9.63 -4.51
C ASN A 72 -9.29 8.78 -3.24
N ASN A 73 -9.60 9.44 -2.14
CA ASN A 73 -9.90 8.80 -0.86
C ASN A 73 -8.76 7.90 -0.33
N ASN A 74 -7.51 8.27 -0.60
CA ASN A 74 -6.35 7.54 -0.12
C ASN A 74 -5.82 8.13 1.19
N GLN A 75 -5.19 7.29 2.01
CA GLN A 75 -4.57 7.68 3.26
C GLN A 75 -3.10 7.23 3.30
N ALA A 76 -2.20 8.12 3.71
CA ALA A 76 -0.82 7.79 3.98
C ALA A 76 -0.38 8.37 5.33
N THR A 77 0.20 7.54 6.18
CA THR A 77 0.85 7.95 7.42
C THR A 77 2.25 7.35 7.46
N GLY A 78 3.26 8.19 7.57
CA GLY A 78 4.68 7.83 7.45
C GLY A 78 5.34 8.55 6.28
N ASP A 79 6.54 8.18 5.97
CA ASP A 79 7.36 8.89 5.00
C ASP A 79 7.55 8.09 3.69
N GLY A 80 7.63 8.78 2.58
CA GLY A 80 8.01 8.20 1.29
C GLY A 80 7.00 7.20 0.69
N ASN A 81 5.74 7.20 1.13
CA ASN A 81 4.73 6.31 0.58
C ASN A 81 4.28 6.77 -0.82
N LYS A 82 4.06 5.81 -1.71
CA LYS A 82 3.52 6.04 -3.06
C LYS A 82 2.19 5.33 -3.23
N ILE A 83 1.13 6.08 -3.44
CA ILE A 83 -0.22 5.54 -3.61
C ILE A 83 -0.80 6.03 -4.94
N VAL A 84 -1.28 5.09 -5.76
CA VAL A 84 -1.99 5.41 -7.01
C VAL A 84 -3.27 4.58 -7.06
N GLY A 85 -4.42 5.25 -7.01
CA GLY A 85 -5.70 4.57 -7.07
C GLY A 85 -6.75 5.13 -6.13
N ILE A 86 -7.61 4.26 -5.63
CA ILE A 86 -8.78 4.68 -4.86
C ILE A 86 -8.84 3.91 -3.54
N SER A 87 -9.09 4.62 -2.45
CA SER A 87 -9.34 4.03 -1.12
C SER A 87 -8.20 3.13 -0.63
N ASN A 88 -6.96 3.45 -0.96
CA ASN A 88 -5.80 2.72 -0.46
C ASN A 88 -5.31 3.35 0.85
N GLY A 89 -4.75 2.52 1.76
CA GLY A 89 -4.19 2.93 3.03
C GLY A 89 -2.76 2.48 3.23
N ALA A 90 -1.84 3.39 3.55
CA ALA A 90 -0.47 3.09 3.94
C ALA A 90 -0.18 3.62 5.36
N LEU A 91 0.30 2.76 6.24
CA LEU A 91 0.74 3.10 7.59
C LEU A 91 2.15 2.56 7.78
N GLY A 92 3.12 3.44 7.85
CA GLY A 92 4.55 3.16 7.85
C GLY A 92 5.24 3.78 6.65
N ASP A 93 6.47 3.40 6.38
CA ASP A 93 7.32 4.10 5.44
C ASP A 93 7.55 3.31 4.14
N LEU A 94 7.74 4.03 3.04
CA LEU A 94 8.17 3.48 1.76
C LEU A 94 7.22 2.42 1.18
N ASN A 95 5.94 2.44 1.54
CA ASN A 95 4.95 1.53 0.97
C ASN A 95 4.51 2.00 -0.43
N LYS A 96 4.21 1.05 -1.32
CA LYS A 96 3.74 1.29 -2.68
C LYS A 96 2.41 0.58 -2.91
N LEU A 97 1.37 1.35 -3.15
CA LEU A 97 0.02 0.82 -3.36
C LEU A 97 -0.53 1.28 -4.71
N PHE A 98 -0.94 0.32 -5.53
CA PHE A 98 -1.51 0.55 -6.85
C PHE A 98 -2.83 -0.20 -6.98
N GLY A 99 -3.93 0.51 -7.22
CA GLY A 99 -5.24 -0.11 -7.41
C GLY A 99 -6.30 0.39 -6.44
N ILE A 100 -7.13 -0.50 -5.94
CA ILE A 100 -8.31 -0.13 -5.16
C ILE A 100 -8.33 -0.88 -3.83
N GLY A 101 -8.51 -0.16 -2.73
CA GLY A 101 -8.75 -0.75 -1.41
C GLY A 101 -7.59 -1.57 -0.86
N ASN A 102 -6.35 -1.32 -1.30
CA ASN A 102 -5.19 -2.01 -0.75
C ASN A 102 -4.76 -1.36 0.57
N LEU A 103 -4.31 -2.19 1.50
CA LEU A 103 -3.79 -1.76 2.80
C LEU A 103 -2.37 -2.28 3.01
N ALA A 104 -1.45 -1.40 3.40
CA ALA A 104 -0.12 -1.77 3.86
C ALA A 104 0.13 -1.19 5.26
N ILE A 105 0.53 -2.05 6.18
CA ILE A 105 0.92 -1.68 7.54
C ILE A 105 2.35 -2.19 7.77
N GLY A 106 3.27 -1.29 8.06
CA GLY A 106 4.70 -1.57 8.15
C GLY A 106 5.46 -0.92 7.01
N ASN A 107 6.64 -1.39 6.70
CA ASN A 107 7.53 -0.67 5.81
C ASN A 107 7.86 -1.45 4.53
N ASN A 108 8.10 -0.74 3.45
CA ASN A 108 8.55 -1.32 2.18
C ASN A 108 7.60 -2.39 1.59
N ASN A 109 6.31 -2.31 1.86
CA ASN A 109 5.34 -3.23 1.28
C ASN A 109 4.89 -2.72 -0.10
N GLU A 110 4.60 -3.66 -1.02
CA GLU A 110 4.10 -3.33 -2.35
C GLU A 110 2.83 -4.13 -2.66
N ALA A 111 1.72 -3.45 -2.90
CA ALA A 111 0.46 -4.07 -3.31
C ALA A 111 0.01 -3.54 -4.67
N ARG A 112 -0.37 -4.46 -5.56
CA ARG A 112 -0.95 -4.15 -6.87
C ARG A 112 -2.22 -4.96 -7.09
N GLY A 113 -3.33 -4.29 -7.35
CA GLY A 113 -4.62 -4.93 -7.58
C GLY A 113 -5.71 -4.40 -6.65
N ILE A 114 -6.59 -5.27 -6.19
CA ILE A 114 -7.76 -4.87 -5.42
C ILE A 114 -7.78 -5.60 -4.07
N GLY A 115 -7.93 -4.87 -2.99
CA GLY A 115 -8.20 -5.43 -1.67
C GLY A 115 -7.07 -6.27 -1.08
N ASN A 116 -5.81 -6.04 -1.44
CA ASN A 116 -4.68 -6.72 -0.83
C ASN A 116 -4.38 -6.10 0.55
N ASN A 117 -4.06 -6.95 1.52
CA ASN A 117 -3.70 -6.54 2.87
C ASN A 117 -2.31 -7.08 3.24
N LEU A 118 -1.36 -6.18 3.46
CA LEU A 118 0.02 -6.48 3.76
C LEU A 118 0.38 -5.91 5.13
N VAL A 119 0.79 -6.79 6.04
CA VAL A 119 1.19 -6.40 7.40
C VAL A 119 2.60 -6.91 7.66
N GLY A 120 3.52 -6.02 7.97
CA GLY A 120 4.92 -6.33 8.20
C GLY A 120 5.85 -5.60 7.25
N GLU A 121 6.93 -6.22 6.87
CA GLU A 121 7.97 -5.55 6.10
C GLU A 121 8.32 -6.31 4.81
N PHE A 122 8.56 -5.58 3.74
CA PHE A 122 8.99 -6.11 2.44
C PHE A 122 8.03 -7.16 1.85
N ASN A 123 6.73 -7.11 2.18
CA ASN A 123 5.76 -8.00 1.55
C ASN A 123 5.33 -7.44 0.18
N ALA A 124 5.10 -8.35 -0.78
CA ALA A 124 4.66 -7.98 -2.11
C ALA A 124 3.44 -8.82 -2.55
N ALA A 125 2.37 -8.18 -2.97
CA ALA A 125 1.19 -8.83 -3.50
C ALA A 125 0.81 -8.25 -4.87
N THR A 126 0.58 -9.13 -5.83
CA THR A 126 0.03 -8.79 -7.14
C THR A 126 -1.20 -9.65 -7.40
N GLY A 127 -2.34 -9.03 -7.70
CA GLY A 127 -3.63 -9.68 -7.83
C GLY A 127 -4.63 -9.14 -6.80
N ASN A 128 -5.63 -9.92 -6.45
CA ASN A 128 -6.72 -9.42 -5.63
C ASN A 128 -6.89 -10.21 -4.34
N GLY A 129 -7.25 -9.52 -3.27
CA GLY A 129 -7.62 -10.16 -2.01
C GLY A 129 -6.52 -10.98 -1.33
N ASN A 130 -5.26 -10.72 -1.63
CA ASN A 130 -4.15 -11.40 -0.97
C ASN A 130 -3.94 -10.82 0.43
N ASN A 131 -3.60 -11.69 1.37
CA ASN A 131 -3.42 -11.37 2.77
C ASN A 131 -2.05 -11.88 3.23
N LEU A 132 -1.09 -10.97 3.42
CA LEU A 132 0.29 -11.29 3.75
C LEU A 132 0.66 -10.71 5.11
N PHE A 133 1.07 -11.59 6.03
CA PHE A 133 1.54 -11.21 7.36
C PHE A 133 2.97 -11.68 7.56
N GLY A 134 3.86 -10.79 7.94
CA GLY A 134 5.23 -11.12 8.28
C GLY A 134 6.25 -10.38 7.42
N ILE A 135 7.31 -11.06 7.04
CA ILE A 135 8.46 -10.41 6.42
C ILE A 135 8.82 -11.10 5.11
N ARG A 136 8.96 -10.31 4.04
CA ARG A 136 9.43 -10.77 2.72
C ARG A 136 8.59 -11.91 2.12
N ASN A 137 7.28 -11.83 2.31
CA ASN A 137 6.37 -12.74 1.63
C ASN A 137 5.98 -12.16 0.26
N ALA A 138 5.81 -13.04 -0.72
CA ALA A 138 5.37 -12.67 -2.05
C ALA A 138 4.18 -13.52 -2.49
N ALA A 139 3.14 -12.87 -3.04
CA ALA A 139 2.00 -13.52 -3.66
C ALA A 139 1.77 -12.97 -5.08
N ALA A 140 1.66 -13.87 -6.04
CA ALA A 140 1.19 -13.55 -7.39
C ALA A 140 -0.05 -14.40 -7.68
N GLY A 141 -1.21 -13.76 -7.86
CA GLY A 141 -2.51 -14.40 -7.96
C GLY A 141 -3.50 -13.80 -6.98
N SER A 142 -4.59 -14.50 -6.70
CA SER A 142 -5.67 -13.94 -5.90
C SER A 142 -6.04 -14.82 -4.71
N PHE A 143 -6.51 -14.17 -3.65
CA PHE A 143 -7.02 -14.82 -2.44
C PHE A 143 -6.00 -15.72 -1.72
N ASN A 144 -4.72 -15.41 -1.82
CA ASN A 144 -3.70 -16.13 -1.08
C ASN A 144 -3.60 -15.58 0.35
N GLN A 145 -3.44 -16.51 1.31
CA GLN A 145 -3.16 -16.21 2.71
C GLN A 145 -1.76 -16.69 3.05
N ILE A 146 -0.87 -15.78 3.42
CA ILE A 146 0.52 -16.10 3.71
C ILE A 146 0.90 -15.52 5.07
N GLN A 147 1.36 -16.37 5.97
CA GLN A 147 1.83 -15.98 7.29
C GLN A 147 3.24 -16.52 7.55
N GLY A 148 4.15 -15.65 7.93
CA GLY A 148 5.53 -16.03 8.25
C GLY A 148 6.55 -15.19 7.51
N GLY A 149 7.59 -15.83 6.97
CA GLY A 149 8.63 -15.08 6.29
C GLY A 149 9.24 -15.80 5.09
N TYR A 150 9.63 -15.00 4.10
CA TYR A 150 10.31 -15.48 2.90
C TYR A 150 9.51 -16.54 2.11
N ASN A 151 8.18 -16.49 2.18
CA ASN A 151 7.33 -17.39 1.40
C ASN A 151 7.04 -16.78 0.03
N ALA A 152 7.08 -17.61 -1.01
CA ALA A 152 6.74 -17.23 -2.37
C ALA A 152 5.60 -18.11 -2.90
N VAL A 153 4.51 -17.48 -3.33
CA VAL A 153 3.29 -18.16 -3.79
C VAL A 153 2.87 -17.63 -5.15
N SER A 154 2.66 -18.54 -6.08
CA SER A 154 2.12 -18.24 -7.41
C SER A 154 0.87 -19.10 -7.67
N GLY A 155 -0.26 -18.47 -7.91
CA GLY A 155 -1.57 -19.10 -8.08
C GLY A 155 -2.61 -18.53 -7.13
N ASP A 156 -3.77 -19.17 -7.08
CA ASP A 156 -4.94 -18.65 -6.39
C ASP A 156 -5.36 -19.52 -5.21
N ASN A 157 -5.99 -18.91 -4.20
CA ASN A 157 -6.58 -19.58 -3.05
C ASN A 157 -5.62 -20.47 -2.23
N ASN A 158 -4.36 -20.09 -2.14
CA ASN A 158 -3.39 -20.85 -1.37
C ASN A 158 -3.30 -20.33 0.08
N ASN A 159 -3.04 -21.25 1.01
CA ASN A 159 -2.80 -20.95 2.42
C ASN A 159 -1.41 -21.44 2.81
N VAL A 160 -0.51 -20.53 3.14
CA VAL A 160 0.89 -20.84 3.48
C VAL A 160 1.24 -20.27 4.85
N GLN A 161 1.73 -21.15 5.72
CA GLN A 161 2.17 -20.78 7.05
C GLN A 161 3.58 -21.31 7.33
N GLY A 162 4.50 -20.43 7.65
CA GLY A 162 5.88 -20.83 7.98
C GLY A 162 6.95 -19.99 7.32
N LEU A 163 8.08 -20.61 7.05
CA LEU A 163 9.26 -19.91 6.53
C LEU A 163 9.79 -20.57 5.27
N LEU A 164 10.27 -19.78 4.32
CA LEU A 164 10.98 -20.26 3.14
C LEU A 164 10.20 -21.27 2.28
N ASN A 165 8.88 -21.18 2.26
CA ASN A 165 8.09 -22.06 1.42
C ASN A 165 7.92 -21.45 0.01
N ALA A 166 8.04 -22.30 -1.01
CA ALA A 166 7.81 -21.94 -2.41
C ALA A 166 6.65 -22.77 -2.99
N LEU A 167 5.64 -22.11 -3.54
CA LEU A 167 4.43 -22.76 -3.99
C LEU A 167 4.01 -22.24 -5.36
N THR A 168 3.67 -23.17 -6.25
CA THR A 168 3.07 -22.86 -7.55
C THR A 168 1.84 -23.77 -7.75
N GLY A 169 0.68 -23.15 -8.00
CA GLY A 169 -0.59 -23.84 -8.19
C GLY A 169 -1.71 -23.24 -7.35
N ASN A 170 -2.85 -23.90 -7.32
CA ASN A 170 -4.04 -23.34 -6.72
C ASN A 170 -4.58 -24.21 -5.59
N SER A 171 -5.26 -23.59 -4.64
CA SER A 171 -5.98 -24.27 -3.56
C SER A 171 -5.11 -25.21 -2.72
N ASN A 172 -3.85 -24.84 -2.50
CA ASN A 172 -2.93 -25.61 -1.69
C ASN A 172 -2.85 -25.09 -0.26
N ILE A 173 -2.51 -26.01 0.66
CA ILE A 173 -2.22 -25.69 2.07
C ILE A 173 -0.80 -26.14 2.38
N VAL A 174 0.06 -25.22 2.79
CA VAL A 174 1.46 -25.52 3.17
C VAL A 174 1.74 -25.00 4.57
N GLN A 175 2.21 -25.89 5.44
CA GLN A 175 2.59 -25.54 6.81
C GLN A 175 3.96 -26.12 7.13
N GLY A 176 4.93 -25.26 7.47
CA GLY A 176 6.25 -25.70 7.85
C GLY A 176 7.37 -24.82 7.28
N VAL A 177 8.53 -25.41 7.11
CA VAL A 177 9.73 -24.68 6.71
C VAL A 177 10.37 -25.30 5.47
N SER A 178 10.76 -24.49 4.51
CA SER A 178 11.51 -24.89 3.31
C SER A 178 10.79 -25.97 2.47
N ASN A 179 9.47 -25.87 2.34
CA ASN A 179 8.72 -26.76 1.46
C ASN A 179 8.64 -26.18 0.06
N GLN A 180 8.73 -27.04 -0.94
CA GLN A 180 8.49 -26.72 -2.35
C GLN A 180 7.31 -27.53 -2.86
N LEU A 181 6.30 -26.86 -3.42
CA LEU A 181 5.11 -27.48 -3.92
C LEU A 181 4.75 -26.95 -5.30
N ILE A 182 4.51 -27.89 -6.24
CA ILE A 182 3.98 -27.60 -7.57
C ILE A 182 2.75 -28.49 -7.76
N GLY A 183 1.59 -27.91 -8.03
CA GLY A 183 0.35 -28.64 -8.23
C GLY A 183 -0.83 -27.96 -7.57
N ASN A 184 -1.98 -28.61 -7.63
CA ASN A 184 -3.23 -28.05 -7.14
C ASN A 184 -3.88 -28.96 -6.09
N GLY A 185 -4.58 -28.36 -5.12
CA GLY A 185 -5.33 -29.09 -4.10
C GLY A 185 -4.50 -29.89 -3.11
N ASN A 186 -3.22 -29.59 -2.97
CA ASN A 186 -2.31 -30.36 -2.11
C ASN A 186 -2.26 -29.81 -0.68
N GLY A 187 -2.06 -30.73 0.29
CA GLY A 187 -1.73 -30.41 1.67
C GLY A 187 -0.31 -30.87 2.02
N VAL A 188 0.55 -29.96 2.45
CA VAL A 188 1.93 -30.25 2.87
C VAL A 188 2.15 -29.75 4.29
N ILE A 189 2.46 -30.66 5.21
CA ILE A 189 2.79 -30.33 6.60
C ILE A 189 4.17 -30.92 6.92
N GLY A 190 5.07 -30.10 7.42
CA GLY A 190 6.42 -30.51 7.75
C GLY A 190 7.47 -29.64 7.10
N ASN A 191 8.69 -30.14 7.06
CA ASN A 191 9.83 -29.35 6.61
C ASN A 191 10.53 -30.03 5.44
N SER A 192 11.06 -29.22 4.55
CA SER A 192 11.91 -29.66 3.42
C SER A 192 11.25 -30.69 2.51
N ASN A 193 9.94 -30.63 2.37
CA ASN A 193 9.21 -31.47 1.43
C ASN A 193 9.28 -30.90 0.03
N ILE A 194 9.39 -31.80 -0.96
CA ILE A 194 9.25 -31.45 -2.38
C ILE A 194 8.05 -32.27 -2.90
N VAL A 195 7.04 -31.57 -3.38
CA VAL A 195 5.80 -32.18 -3.88
C VAL A 195 5.51 -31.62 -5.28
N GLU A 196 5.42 -32.50 -6.25
CA GLU A 196 5.02 -32.20 -7.63
C GLU A 196 3.84 -33.11 -7.99
N LYS A 197 2.60 -32.63 -7.73
CA LYS A 197 1.43 -33.48 -7.86
C LYS A 197 0.14 -32.66 -7.85
N ASP A 198 -0.84 -33.08 -8.62
CA ASP A 198 -2.23 -32.63 -8.53
C ASP A 198 -3.08 -33.69 -7.79
N PHE A 199 -3.98 -33.18 -6.95
CA PHE A 199 -5.01 -34.02 -6.30
C PHE A 199 -6.39 -33.64 -6.77
#